data_27cf39aef15dfaafdb3274b191ffbf81
#
_entry.id   27cf39aef15dfaafdb3274b191ffbf81
#
_cell.length_a   1.000
_cell.length_b   1.000
_cell.length_c   1.000
_cell.angle_alpha   90.00
_cell.angle_beta   90.00
_cell.angle_gamma   90.00
#
_symmetry.space_group_name_H-M   'P 1'
#
loop_
_entity.id
_entity.type
_entity.pdbx_description
1 polymer ?
#
loop_
_entity_poly.entity_id
_entity_poly.type
_entity_poly.pdbx_seq_one_letter_code
_entity_poly.pdbx_strand_id
1 'polypeptide(L)'
;MFTINTIVRPNANADREYSICGNSVLQKAKVVKTFNRQSNGNNMTIEVLEHNNPAVIGKKYKVDDRYFEAVQQEYIWIDAYKGTDANMRCQGKQYVMGVEDTYGDKVVFGKKGYHVCTDLKHVFKKYDYNFSNRFFKVKALVKATDYEHRNPNNTVLVAKAIRFETEVTYDPATIEAKRNSMQ
;
A
#
# COMPACT_ATOMS: atom_id res chain seq x y z
N MET A 1 -21.30 -1.52 4.07
CA MET A 1 -20.83 -0.18 4.56
C MET A 1 -19.34 -0.11 4.32
N PHE A 2 -18.85 0.96 3.70
CA PHE A 2 -17.41 1.15 3.43
C PHE A 2 -16.68 1.65 4.68
N THR A 3 -15.38 1.34 4.77
CA THR A 3 -14.50 1.89 5.81
C THR A 3 -13.88 3.22 5.35
N ILE A 4 -13.38 4.02 6.30
CA ILE A 4 -12.63 5.24 5.98
C ILE A 4 -11.38 4.86 5.17
N ASN A 5 -11.04 5.68 4.18
CA ASN A 5 -10.00 5.48 3.16
C ASN A 5 -10.32 4.45 2.07
N THR A 6 -11.47 3.77 2.08
CA THR A 6 -11.89 2.96 0.93
C THR A 6 -11.99 3.84 -0.32
N ILE A 7 -11.38 3.42 -1.41
CA ILE A 7 -11.59 4.04 -2.71
C ILE A 7 -12.86 3.46 -3.32
N VAL A 8 -13.73 4.33 -3.79
CA VAL A 8 -15.05 3.96 -4.35
C VAL A 8 -15.24 4.60 -5.71
N ARG A 9 -16.08 3.97 -6.53
CA ARG A 9 -16.63 4.54 -7.76
C ARG A 9 -18.15 4.35 -7.76
N PRO A 10 -18.90 5.15 -8.55
CA PRO A 10 -20.31 4.90 -8.77
C PRO A 10 -20.52 3.50 -9.35
N ASN A 11 -21.53 2.80 -8.86
CA ASN A 11 -21.97 1.52 -9.42
C ASN A 11 -23.04 1.74 -10.50
N ALA A 12 -23.51 0.67 -11.14
CA ALA A 12 -24.52 0.73 -12.21
C ALA A 12 -25.85 1.38 -11.80
N ASN A 13 -26.17 1.43 -10.50
CA ASN A 13 -27.39 2.09 -10.00
C ASN A 13 -27.20 3.62 -9.85
N ALA A 14 -25.95 4.10 -9.80
CA ALA A 14 -25.65 5.53 -9.68
C ALA A 14 -25.84 6.31 -11.00
N ASP A 15 -25.71 5.64 -12.13
CA ASP A 15 -25.72 6.28 -13.47
C ASP A 15 -27.04 6.97 -13.83
N ARG A 16 -28.14 6.64 -13.13
CA ARG A 16 -29.47 7.21 -13.40
C ARG A 16 -29.90 8.31 -12.42
N GLU A 17 -29.33 8.38 -11.24
CA GLU A 17 -29.85 9.23 -10.16
C GLU A 17 -28.81 10.15 -9.50
N TYR A 18 -27.50 9.89 -9.67
CA TYR A 18 -26.47 10.62 -8.94
C TYR A 18 -25.55 11.42 -9.86
N SER A 19 -25.93 12.66 -10.12
CA SER A 19 -25.03 13.67 -10.66
C SER A 19 -24.41 14.48 -9.53
N ILE A 20 -23.13 14.24 -9.25
CA ILE A 20 -22.35 15.14 -8.41
C ILE A 20 -21.90 16.31 -9.29
N CYS A 21 -22.49 17.50 -9.08
CA CYS A 21 -22.21 18.72 -9.84
C CYS A 21 -22.61 18.74 -11.32
N GLY A 22 -23.86 18.43 -11.64
CA GLY A 22 -24.39 18.54 -13.01
C GLY A 22 -24.17 17.29 -13.86
N ASN A 23 -24.11 17.43 -15.18
CA ASN A 23 -23.97 16.31 -16.14
C ASN A 23 -22.59 15.62 -16.14
N SER A 24 -21.78 15.84 -15.12
CA SER A 24 -20.41 15.32 -15.04
C SER A 24 -20.39 14.02 -14.22
N VAL A 25 -19.70 13.02 -14.72
CA VAL A 25 -19.63 11.69 -14.08
C VAL A 25 -18.45 11.65 -13.10
N LEU A 26 -18.74 11.32 -11.84
CA LEU A 26 -17.73 10.96 -10.86
C LEU A 26 -17.06 9.64 -11.29
N GLN A 27 -15.73 9.63 -11.38
CA GLN A 27 -14.97 8.44 -11.76
C GLN A 27 -14.42 7.71 -10.53
N LYS A 28 -13.93 8.46 -9.52
CA LYS A 28 -13.30 7.89 -8.34
C LYS A 28 -13.34 8.83 -7.15
N ALA A 29 -13.56 8.29 -5.98
CA ALA A 29 -13.54 9.04 -4.73
C ALA A 29 -12.98 8.20 -3.58
N LYS A 30 -12.60 8.88 -2.49
CA LYS A 30 -12.17 8.26 -1.24
C LYS A 30 -13.20 8.49 -0.15
N VAL A 31 -13.56 7.47 0.60
CA VAL A 31 -14.41 7.59 1.79
C VAL A 31 -13.61 8.27 2.90
N VAL A 32 -14.06 9.44 3.35
CA VAL A 32 -13.37 10.21 4.40
C VAL A 32 -14.13 10.20 5.73
N LYS A 33 -15.43 9.87 5.72
CA LYS A 33 -16.26 9.74 6.93
C LYS A 33 -17.42 8.78 6.67
N THR A 34 -17.78 7.99 7.66
CA THR A 34 -18.99 7.17 7.69
C THR A 34 -19.83 7.56 8.90
N PHE A 35 -21.15 7.38 8.83
CA PHE A 35 -22.09 7.66 9.91
C PHE A 35 -23.35 6.80 9.75
N ASN A 36 -24.18 6.72 10.79
CA ASN A 36 -25.45 6.05 10.70
C ASN A 36 -26.31 6.72 9.62
N ARG A 37 -27.11 5.90 8.91
CA ARG A 37 -27.95 6.38 7.81
C ARG A 37 -28.85 7.51 8.27
N GLN A 38 -28.76 8.64 7.59
CA GLN A 38 -29.59 9.83 7.85
C GLN A 38 -30.97 9.67 7.19
N SER A 39 -31.93 10.49 7.56
CA SER A 39 -33.29 10.49 7.00
C SER A 39 -33.32 10.72 5.48
N ASN A 40 -32.32 11.42 4.93
CA ASN A 40 -32.13 11.65 3.50
C ASN A 40 -31.41 10.48 2.78
N GLY A 41 -31.11 9.37 3.46
CA GLY A 41 -30.42 8.20 2.90
C GLY A 41 -28.91 8.28 2.92
N ASN A 42 -28.31 9.46 3.10
CA ASN A 42 -26.84 9.60 3.09
C ASN A 42 -26.21 8.98 4.33
N ASN A 43 -25.15 8.21 4.16
CA ASN A 43 -24.45 7.50 5.23
C ASN A 43 -22.93 7.56 5.15
N MET A 44 -22.36 8.25 4.15
CA MET A 44 -20.92 8.49 4.06
C MET A 44 -20.59 9.85 3.45
N THR A 45 -19.38 10.33 3.70
CA THR A 45 -18.78 11.47 3.01
C THR A 45 -17.62 10.96 2.16
N ILE A 46 -17.61 11.36 0.90
CA ILE A 46 -16.53 11.08 -0.04
C ILE A 46 -15.76 12.34 -0.38
N GLU A 47 -14.48 12.19 -0.70
CA GLU A 47 -13.63 13.21 -1.31
C GLU A 47 -13.34 12.79 -2.76
N VAL A 48 -13.64 13.66 -3.70
CA VAL A 48 -13.48 13.39 -5.14
C VAL A 48 -12.01 13.31 -5.49
N LEU A 49 -11.58 12.20 -6.09
CA LEU A 49 -10.21 11.97 -6.56
C LEU A 49 -10.08 12.15 -8.08
N GLU A 50 -11.07 11.67 -8.83
CA GLU A 50 -11.09 11.72 -10.31
C GLU A 50 -12.48 12.13 -10.78
N HIS A 51 -12.55 13.13 -11.64
CA HIS A 51 -13.80 13.68 -12.18
C HIS A 51 -13.55 14.42 -13.51
N ASN A 52 -14.53 14.39 -14.43
CA ASN A 52 -14.43 15.10 -15.73
C ASN A 52 -14.30 16.60 -15.57
N ASN A 53 -14.83 17.17 -14.48
CA ASN A 53 -14.65 18.58 -14.15
C ASN A 53 -13.54 18.70 -13.08
N PRO A 54 -12.35 19.25 -13.40
CA PRO A 54 -11.26 19.41 -12.45
C PRO A 54 -11.60 20.27 -11.23
N ALA A 55 -12.56 21.20 -11.34
CA ALA A 55 -12.96 22.10 -10.25
C ALA A 55 -13.63 21.40 -9.09
N VAL A 56 -14.02 20.12 -9.21
CA VAL A 56 -14.63 19.32 -8.13
C VAL A 56 -13.64 18.36 -7.48
N ILE A 57 -12.46 18.17 -8.04
CA ILE A 57 -11.43 17.33 -7.44
C ILE A 57 -11.02 17.90 -6.07
N GLY A 58 -10.94 17.05 -5.06
CA GLY A 58 -10.68 17.43 -3.65
C GLY A 58 -11.92 17.90 -2.88
N LYS A 59 -13.05 18.17 -3.52
CA LYS A 59 -14.28 18.53 -2.82
C LYS A 59 -14.91 17.33 -2.12
N LYS A 60 -15.64 17.60 -1.04
CA LYS A 60 -16.30 16.58 -0.21
C LYS A 60 -17.81 16.64 -0.36
N TYR A 61 -18.42 15.47 -0.50
CA TYR A 61 -19.86 15.31 -0.68
C TYR A 61 -20.40 14.25 0.28
N LYS A 62 -21.60 14.50 0.82
CA LYS A 62 -22.38 13.49 1.54
C LYS A 62 -23.16 12.66 0.52
N VAL A 63 -23.04 11.34 0.59
CA VAL A 63 -23.64 10.42 -0.38
C VAL A 63 -24.18 9.17 0.30
N ASP A 64 -25.03 8.45 -0.39
CA ASP A 64 -25.54 7.14 0.03
C ASP A 64 -24.64 6.03 -0.53
N ASP A 65 -24.17 5.13 0.34
CA ASP A 65 -23.25 4.04 -0.02
C ASP A 65 -23.84 3.02 -1.01
N ARG A 66 -25.16 2.96 -1.14
CA ARG A 66 -25.84 2.06 -2.10
C ARG A 66 -25.49 2.33 -3.54
N TYR A 67 -25.08 3.56 -3.87
CA TYR A 67 -24.73 3.99 -5.22
C TYR A 67 -23.26 3.84 -5.54
N PHE A 68 -22.49 3.21 -4.67
CA PHE A 68 -21.04 3.07 -4.81
C PHE A 68 -20.60 1.63 -4.66
N GLU A 69 -19.49 1.31 -5.28
CA GLU A 69 -18.74 0.06 -5.10
C GLU A 69 -17.28 0.35 -4.78
N ALA A 70 -16.64 -0.55 -4.02
CA ALA A 70 -15.22 -0.42 -3.73
C ALA A 70 -14.40 -0.66 -5.00
N VAL A 71 -13.46 0.25 -5.28
CA VAL A 71 -12.43 0.01 -6.28
C VAL A 71 -11.36 -0.87 -5.64
N GLN A 72 -11.25 -2.09 -6.08
CA GLN A 72 -10.12 -2.91 -5.70
C GLN A 72 -8.84 -2.26 -6.28
N GLN A 73 -8.00 -1.74 -5.39
CA GLN A 73 -6.67 -1.31 -5.81
C GLN A 73 -5.85 -2.55 -6.12
N GLU A 74 -5.40 -2.69 -7.35
CA GLU A 74 -4.53 -3.81 -7.73
C GLU A 74 -3.23 -3.79 -6.91
N TYR A 75 -2.72 -2.58 -6.61
CA TYR A 75 -1.49 -2.36 -5.83
C TYR A 75 -1.73 -1.36 -4.70
N ILE A 76 -1.11 -1.60 -3.54
CA ILE A 76 -1.14 -0.74 -2.36
C ILE A 76 0.27 -0.47 -1.85
N TRP A 77 0.50 0.74 -1.32
CA TRP A 77 1.72 1.05 -0.59
C TRP A 77 1.65 0.55 0.84
N ILE A 78 2.67 -0.19 1.26
CA ILE A 78 2.80 -0.70 2.62
C ILE A 78 4.13 -0.29 3.25
N ASP A 79 4.19 -0.29 4.58
CA ASP A 79 5.44 -0.29 5.32
C ASP A 79 6.02 -1.70 5.33
N ALA A 80 7.31 -1.81 5.02
CA ALA A 80 8.03 -3.07 4.96
C ALA A 80 9.51 -2.87 5.34
N TYR A 81 10.26 -3.96 5.30
CA TYR A 81 11.68 -3.98 5.60
C TYR A 81 12.46 -4.66 4.49
N LYS A 82 13.69 -4.18 4.27
CA LYS A 82 14.63 -4.75 3.31
C LYS A 82 16.06 -4.73 3.83
N GLY A 83 16.79 -5.80 3.57
CA GLY A 83 18.24 -5.87 3.76
C GLY A 83 18.99 -5.59 2.45
N THR A 84 20.19 -5.04 2.59
CA THR A 84 21.15 -4.78 1.52
C THR A 84 22.56 -5.07 2.00
N ASP A 85 23.55 -5.03 1.10
CA ASP A 85 24.97 -4.95 1.48
C ASP A 85 25.34 -3.55 2.02
N ALA A 86 26.60 -3.38 2.39
CA ALA A 86 27.14 -2.10 2.90
C ALA A 86 26.95 -0.92 1.94
N ASN A 87 26.89 -1.19 0.65
CA ASN A 87 26.76 -0.18 -0.40
C ASN A 87 25.30 0.05 -0.85
N MET A 88 24.30 -0.40 -0.07
CA MET A 88 22.90 -0.37 -0.44
C MET A 88 22.58 -1.13 -1.74
N ARG A 89 23.24 -2.28 -1.98
CA ARG A 89 22.96 -3.15 -3.12
C ARG A 89 22.25 -4.41 -2.67
N CYS A 90 21.37 -4.91 -3.53
CA CYS A 90 20.76 -6.21 -3.38
C CYS A 90 20.52 -6.82 -4.75
N GLN A 91 20.99 -8.05 -4.97
CA GLN A 91 20.88 -8.78 -6.25
C GLN A 91 21.40 -7.96 -7.45
N GLY A 92 22.53 -7.28 -7.28
CA GLY A 92 23.18 -6.48 -8.32
C GLY A 92 22.58 -5.07 -8.53
N LYS A 93 21.48 -4.75 -7.89
CA LYS A 93 20.85 -3.43 -7.99
C LYS A 93 21.31 -2.51 -6.88
N GLN A 94 21.70 -1.28 -7.23
CA GLN A 94 22.01 -0.17 -6.32
C GLN A 94 20.73 0.58 -5.98
N TYR A 95 20.52 0.90 -4.68
CA TYR A 95 19.43 1.73 -4.19
C TYR A 95 19.92 3.08 -3.69
N VAL A 96 19.03 4.07 -3.67
CA VAL A 96 19.28 5.42 -3.16
C VAL A 96 18.19 5.79 -2.16
N MET A 97 18.56 6.36 -1.01
CA MET A 97 17.61 6.80 0.02
C MET A 97 16.64 7.84 -0.54
N GLY A 98 15.36 7.71 -0.19
CA GLY A 98 14.30 8.64 -0.58
C GLY A 98 13.87 8.56 -2.06
N VAL A 99 14.60 7.84 -2.90
CA VAL A 99 14.27 7.70 -4.32
C VAL A 99 13.36 6.49 -4.53
N GLU A 100 12.25 6.71 -5.24
CA GLU A 100 11.37 5.63 -5.67
C GLU A 100 11.96 4.89 -6.87
N ASP A 101 11.99 3.58 -6.75
CA ASP A 101 12.48 2.69 -7.78
C ASP A 101 11.36 1.76 -8.22
N THR A 102 11.00 1.78 -9.50
CA THR A 102 9.88 1.03 -10.07
C THR A 102 10.38 -0.09 -10.97
N TYR A 103 9.83 -1.28 -10.79
CA TYR A 103 10.08 -2.43 -11.66
C TYR A 103 9.17 -2.33 -12.90
N GLY A 104 9.78 -2.24 -14.08
CA GLY A 104 9.07 -1.99 -15.33
C GLY A 104 8.14 -3.12 -15.79
N ASP A 105 8.51 -4.37 -15.49
CA ASP A 105 7.78 -5.57 -15.91
C ASP A 105 6.73 -6.02 -14.88
N LYS A 106 5.99 -7.10 -15.25
CA LYS A 106 5.13 -7.82 -14.33
C LYS A 106 5.96 -8.46 -13.20
N VAL A 107 5.58 -8.20 -11.96
CA VAL A 107 6.21 -8.81 -10.80
C VAL A 107 5.82 -10.29 -10.67
N VAL A 108 6.79 -11.13 -10.28
CA VAL A 108 6.60 -12.57 -10.09
C VAL A 108 7.32 -13.00 -8.82
N PHE A 109 6.59 -13.58 -7.86
CA PHE A 109 7.15 -14.05 -6.60
C PHE A 109 8.35 -14.99 -6.83
N GLY A 110 9.44 -14.74 -6.10
CA GLY A 110 10.67 -15.50 -6.17
C GLY A 110 11.55 -15.26 -7.42
N LYS A 111 11.07 -14.46 -8.40
CA LYS A 111 11.78 -14.27 -9.68
C LYS A 111 11.97 -12.80 -10.08
N LYS A 112 10.90 -12.01 -10.12
CA LYS A 112 10.89 -10.64 -10.67
C LYS A 112 10.21 -9.66 -9.73
N GLY A 113 10.86 -8.53 -9.42
CA GLY A 113 10.38 -7.48 -8.52
C GLY A 113 11.25 -7.32 -7.28
N TYR A 114 10.84 -6.41 -6.39
CA TYR A 114 11.58 -6.14 -5.15
C TYR A 114 11.03 -6.99 -4.01
N HIS A 115 11.82 -7.95 -3.53
CA HIS A 115 11.44 -8.75 -2.36
C HIS A 115 11.60 -7.91 -1.09
N VAL A 116 10.54 -7.82 -0.31
CA VAL A 116 10.47 -7.11 0.98
C VAL A 116 9.85 -8.01 2.03
N CYS A 117 10.08 -7.73 3.30
CA CYS A 117 9.44 -8.44 4.41
C CYS A 117 8.56 -7.47 5.20
N THR A 118 7.37 -7.88 5.60
CA THR A 118 6.51 -7.09 6.49
C THR A 118 6.94 -7.16 7.96
N ASP A 119 7.84 -8.08 8.30
CA ASP A 119 8.44 -8.22 9.63
C ASP A 119 9.96 -8.25 9.50
N LEU A 120 10.62 -7.39 10.27
CA LEU A 120 12.08 -7.24 10.29
C LEU A 120 12.81 -8.53 10.70
N LYS A 121 12.23 -9.33 11.61
CA LYS A 121 12.82 -10.63 12.01
C LYS A 121 13.03 -11.57 10.80
N HIS A 122 12.17 -11.50 9.79
CA HIS A 122 12.30 -12.32 8.58
C HIS A 122 13.37 -11.79 7.62
N VAL A 123 13.69 -10.49 7.69
CA VAL A 123 14.86 -9.95 6.98
C VAL A 123 16.14 -10.55 7.57
N PHE A 124 16.25 -10.60 8.91
CA PHE A 124 17.41 -11.20 9.60
C PHE A 124 17.60 -12.69 9.31
N LYS A 125 16.53 -13.45 9.06
CA LYS A 125 16.64 -14.85 8.59
C LYS A 125 17.22 -14.99 7.20
N LYS A 126 17.02 -13.99 6.34
CA LYS A 126 17.44 -14.00 4.92
C LYS A 126 18.86 -13.48 4.72
N TYR A 127 19.27 -12.56 5.54
CA TYR A 127 20.58 -11.93 5.48
C TYR A 127 21.39 -12.37 6.68
N ASP A 128 22.47 -13.13 6.42
CA ASP A 128 23.43 -13.41 7.48
C ASP A 128 23.90 -12.10 8.05
N TYR A 129 23.85 -12.01 9.39
CA TYR A 129 24.41 -10.87 10.06
C TYR A 129 25.93 -10.92 9.90
N ASN A 130 26.42 -10.10 9.00
CA ASN A 130 27.80 -9.65 8.99
C ASN A 130 27.77 -8.14 9.10
N PHE A 131 28.81 -7.51 9.62
CA PHE A 131 28.92 -6.06 9.81
C PHE A 131 28.77 -5.25 8.49
N SER A 132 28.66 -5.91 7.35
CA SER A 132 28.49 -5.31 6.05
C SER A 132 27.03 -5.20 5.58
N ASN A 133 26.07 -5.89 6.23
CA ASN A 133 24.66 -5.80 5.83
C ASN A 133 23.96 -4.63 6.53
N ARG A 134 23.14 -3.93 5.78
CA ARG A 134 22.31 -2.81 6.25
C ARG A 134 20.85 -3.14 6.14
N PHE A 135 20.04 -2.63 7.04
CA PHE A 135 18.61 -2.89 7.13
C PHE A 135 17.83 -1.59 7.07
N PHE A 136 16.71 -1.58 6.35
CA PHE A 136 15.95 -0.37 6.11
C PHE A 136 14.45 -0.59 6.30
N LYS A 137 13.77 0.42 6.84
CA LYS A 137 12.33 0.61 6.61
C LYS A 137 12.16 1.14 5.20
N VAL A 138 11.20 0.58 4.50
CA VAL A 138 10.90 0.93 3.10
C VAL A 138 9.40 1.09 2.91
N LYS A 139 8.99 1.96 1.99
CA LYS A 139 7.67 1.89 1.38
C LYS A 139 7.75 0.93 0.20
N ALA A 140 6.77 0.04 0.09
CA ALA A 140 6.72 -0.97 -0.97
C ALA A 140 5.33 -1.02 -1.61
N LEU A 141 5.27 -0.95 -2.93
CA LEU A 141 4.04 -1.06 -3.72
C LEU A 141 3.80 -2.52 -4.06
N VAL A 142 2.91 -3.17 -3.33
CA VAL A 142 2.61 -4.61 -3.47
C VAL A 142 1.19 -4.82 -4.00
N LYS A 143 0.91 -6.00 -4.56
CA LYS A 143 -0.49 -6.37 -4.87
C LYS A 143 -1.30 -6.42 -3.58
N ALA A 144 -2.48 -5.81 -3.59
CA ALA A 144 -3.40 -5.79 -2.46
C ALA A 144 -3.77 -7.22 -2.02
N THR A 145 -4.07 -8.09 -2.98
CA THR A 145 -4.41 -9.50 -2.73
C THR A 145 -3.27 -10.28 -2.07
N ASP A 146 -2.01 -10.05 -2.48
CA ASP A 146 -0.86 -10.73 -1.88
C ASP A 146 -0.63 -10.27 -0.43
N TYR A 147 -0.94 -9.01 -0.13
CA TYR A 147 -0.87 -8.46 1.22
C TYR A 147 -1.98 -8.97 2.13
N GLU A 148 -3.23 -9.03 1.64
CA GLU A 148 -4.40 -9.49 2.38
C GLU A 148 -4.31 -10.98 2.74
N HIS A 149 -3.83 -11.80 1.81
CA HIS A 149 -3.71 -13.25 1.96
C HIS A 149 -2.31 -13.73 2.37
N ARG A 150 -1.46 -12.81 2.88
CA ARG A 150 -0.11 -13.18 3.30
C ARG A 150 -0.12 -14.18 4.46
N ASN A 151 0.77 -15.14 4.38
CA ASN A 151 1.00 -16.06 5.49
C ASN A 151 1.74 -15.33 6.63
N PRO A 152 1.20 -15.31 7.88
CA PRO A 152 1.87 -14.69 9.02
C PRO A 152 3.29 -15.23 9.28
N ASN A 153 3.54 -16.49 8.93
CA ASN A 153 4.83 -17.15 9.09
C ASN A 153 5.78 -16.93 7.89
N ASN A 154 5.29 -16.38 6.78
CA ASN A 154 6.07 -16.02 5.61
C ASN A 154 5.72 -14.60 5.17
N THR A 155 6.41 -13.63 5.74
CA THR A 155 6.14 -12.20 5.54
C THR A 155 6.81 -11.62 4.29
N VAL A 156 7.37 -12.45 3.43
CA VAL A 156 8.00 -12.02 2.17
C VAL A 156 6.93 -11.69 1.15
N LEU A 157 7.00 -10.47 0.61
CA LEU A 157 6.17 -9.99 -0.48
C LEU A 157 7.05 -9.53 -1.64
N VAL A 158 6.45 -9.45 -2.83
CA VAL A 158 7.11 -8.89 -4.02
C VAL A 158 6.47 -7.57 -4.38
N ALA A 159 7.27 -6.51 -4.35
CA ALA A 159 6.83 -5.16 -4.67
C ALA A 159 7.16 -4.79 -6.12
N LYS A 160 6.25 -4.02 -6.73
CA LYS A 160 6.42 -3.39 -8.03
C LYS A 160 7.26 -2.12 -7.95
N ALA A 161 7.17 -1.40 -6.83
CA ALA A 161 8.01 -0.26 -6.55
C ALA A 161 8.48 -0.28 -5.09
N ILE A 162 9.61 0.37 -4.82
CA ILE A 162 10.19 0.47 -3.49
C ILE A 162 10.83 1.84 -3.30
N ARG A 163 10.71 2.38 -2.08
CA ARG A 163 11.43 3.59 -1.66
C ARG A 163 12.02 3.36 -0.28
N PHE A 164 13.32 3.57 -0.16
CA PHE A 164 14.06 3.45 1.11
C PHE A 164 13.83 4.71 1.96
N GLU A 165 13.28 4.55 3.17
CA GLU A 165 12.88 5.66 4.03
C GLU A 165 13.88 5.94 5.14
N THR A 166 14.24 4.91 5.92
CA THR A 166 15.08 5.05 7.11
C THR A 166 15.92 3.81 7.32
N GLU A 167 17.20 3.99 7.62
CA GLU A 167 18.04 2.89 8.05
C GLU A 167 17.68 2.48 9.48
N VAL A 168 17.58 1.17 9.69
CA VAL A 168 17.33 0.58 11.01
C VAL A 168 18.66 0.20 11.61
N THR A 169 19.10 0.99 12.60
CA THR A 169 20.29 0.66 13.36
C THR A 169 19.96 -0.33 14.47
N TYR A 170 20.69 -1.43 14.52
CA TYR A 170 20.58 -2.42 15.58
C TYR A 170 21.93 -2.68 16.19
N ASP A 171 21.93 -2.77 17.53
CA ASP A 171 23.03 -3.37 18.24
C ASP A 171 23.17 -4.86 17.83
N PRO A 172 24.39 -5.32 17.50
CA PRO A 172 24.67 -6.71 17.13
C PRO A 172 24.07 -7.75 18.08
N ALA A 173 24.18 -7.53 19.37
CA ALA A 173 23.63 -8.42 20.38
C ALA A 173 22.10 -8.55 20.31
N THR A 174 21.40 -7.47 19.98
CA THR A 174 19.93 -7.46 19.78
C THR A 174 19.51 -8.28 18.58
N ILE A 175 20.29 -8.26 17.50
CA ILE A 175 20.02 -9.05 16.28
C ILE A 175 20.23 -10.54 16.58
N GLU A 176 21.32 -10.88 17.25
CA GLU A 176 21.66 -12.26 17.58
C GLU A 176 20.66 -12.87 18.56
N ALA A 177 20.25 -12.12 19.59
CA ALA A 177 19.19 -12.55 20.51
C ALA A 177 17.86 -12.80 19.80
N LYS A 178 17.45 -11.92 18.87
CA LYS A 178 16.22 -12.12 18.08
C LYS A 178 16.34 -13.28 17.10
N ARG A 179 17.51 -13.54 16.54
CA ARG A 179 17.76 -14.70 15.66
C ARG A 179 17.63 -16.01 16.44
N ASN A 180 18.21 -16.09 17.63
CA ASN A 180 18.19 -17.29 18.49
C ASN A 180 16.78 -17.58 19.04
N SER A 181 15.95 -16.56 19.28
CA SER A 181 14.54 -16.73 19.70
C SER A 181 13.61 -17.25 18.61
N MET A 182 14.10 -17.47 17.38
CA MET A 182 13.33 -17.90 16.21
C MET A 182 13.68 -19.34 15.76
N GLN A 183 14.58 -20.02 16.51
CA GLN A 183 14.85 -21.44 16.36
C GLN A 183 13.88 -22.25 17.21
#